data_db3d2c22e459ad7ada19642d47f7cf21
#
_entry.id   db3d2c22e459ad7ada19642d47f7cf21
#
_cell.length_a   1.000
_cell.length_b   1.000
_cell.length_c   1.000
_cell.angle_alpha   90.00
_cell.angle_beta   90.00
_cell.angle_gamma   90.00
#
_symmetry.space_group_name_H-M   'P 1'
#
loop_
_entity.id
_entity.type
_entity.pdbx_description
1 polymer ?
#
loop_
_entity_poly.entity_id
_entity_poly.type
_entity_poly.pdbx_seq_one_letter_code
_entity_poly.pdbx_strand_id
1 'polypeptide(L)'
;MINAKLLNPRSIAVIGGSDDITKAGGKVLKNLLNGGFPGEIFVVNPKAPVVQGLTAFADVSMLPRTDLAVIAVAARYCPGIVRTLATEKGTGGFIILSAGFSEEDAEGAALEREIVDMINSTGGTLIGPNCIGYLNNNYHGVFTEPIPRLSPKGIDFISGSGATAVFILETAITGGMPFSSVWSVGNSAQTGVEDVLEHLDNTFDPITSSRIKLLYIENIADPGRFLMHAASLIRKGCRIAAIKAGSSEAGSRAASSHTGAMASPDTAVDALLRKAGVVRCYSRTDLATVAALFTYKPLRGKRIAIITHAGGPAVMMTDALSEGGMEIPRLSGPAADRLLEKLFAGSSVANPIDFLATGTAEQLGYIIDACENDFEEIDAMAVIFGSPGLFPVDDVYSLLHEKIRTCRKPVYPVMPSVINVKREIADFIARGNAIFTDEVLFGRALCRVNTTPAPSVPEKLADVTAESSDMNDSISRTDLRAVREVIDGAGEGYLPPDKVSVLLKAAGIDTVPESVVITA
;
A
#
# COMPACT_ATOMS: atom_id res chain seq x y z
N MET A 1 13.24 7.30 -14.60
CA MET A 1 13.84 6.85 -13.31
C MET A 1 13.65 7.96 -12.29
N ILE A 2 13.13 7.64 -11.12
CA ILE A 2 12.87 8.62 -10.03
C ILE A 2 14.21 9.17 -9.53
N ASN A 3 14.35 10.51 -9.51
CA ASN A 3 15.62 11.18 -9.25
C ASN A 3 15.66 11.88 -7.88
N ALA A 4 16.87 12.25 -7.43
CA ALA A 4 17.09 12.87 -6.13
C ALA A 4 16.45 14.26 -5.99
N LYS A 5 16.23 15.00 -7.08
CA LYS A 5 15.61 16.34 -7.04
C LYS A 5 14.12 16.27 -6.73
N LEU A 6 13.45 15.15 -7.04
CA LEU A 6 12.09 14.90 -6.59
C LEU A 6 12.07 14.48 -5.11
N LEU A 7 12.98 13.57 -4.71
CA LEU A 7 12.92 12.92 -3.39
C LEU A 7 13.50 13.76 -2.25
N ASN A 8 14.56 14.50 -2.54
CA ASN A 8 15.33 15.27 -1.57
C ASN A 8 15.81 16.60 -2.17
N PRO A 9 14.88 17.48 -2.60
CA PRO A 9 15.21 18.77 -3.19
C PRO A 9 15.89 19.69 -2.16
N ARG A 10 16.75 20.58 -2.63
CA ARG A 10 17.30 21.68 -1.84
C ARG A 10 16.45 22.95 -1.98
N SER A 11 15.66 23.03 -3.05
CA SER A 11 14.75 24.13 -3.30
C SER A 11 13.46 23.65 -3.98
N ILE A 12 12.33 24.23 -3.59
CA ILE A 12 10.99 23.92 -4.11
C ILE A 12 10.34 25.22 -4.60
N ALA A 13 9.87 25.22 -5.85
CA ALA A 13 9.04 26.31 -6.37
C ALA A 13 7.57 25.88 -6.42
N VAL A 14 6.68 26.66 -5.82
CA VAL A 14 5.22 26.48 -5.92
C VAL A 14 4.68 27.44 -6.97
N ILE A 15 4.28 26.89 -8.11
CA ILE A 15 3.75 27.66 -9.24
C ILE A 15 2.22 27.75 -9.10
N GLY A 16 1.71 28.97 -8.95
CA GLY A 16 0.31 29.22 -8.59
C GLY A 16 0.06 29.18 -7.07
N GLY A 17 1.11 29.43 -6.28
CA GLY A 17 0.96 29.62 -4.82
C GLY A 17 -0.02 30.75 -4.48
N SER A 18 -0.78 30.63 -3.39
CA SER A 18 -1.85 31.55 -3.01
C SER A 18 -1.97 31.70 -1.50
N ASP A 19 -2.46 32.85 -1.03
CA ASP A 19 -2.89 33.02 0.37
C ASP A 19 -4.20 32.25 0.66
N ASP A 20 -4.98 32.00 -0.37
CA ASP A 20 -6.21 31.22 -0.27
C ASP A 20 -5.90 29.72 -0.13
N ILE A 21 -5.93 29.25 1.11
CA ILE A 21 -5.65 27.84 1.46
C ILE A 21 -6.77 26.87 1.06
N THR A 22 -7.86 27.34 0.48
CA THR A 22 -8.89 26.47 -0.13
C THR A 22 -8.50 26.04 -1.55
N LYS A 23 -7.49 26.68 -2.13
CA LYS A 23 -6.91 26.32 -3.41
C LYS A 23 -5.71 25.38 -3.25
N ALA A 24 -5.49 24.49 -4.21
CA ALA A 24 -4.39 23.53 -4.18
C ALA A 24 -3.02 24.21 -3.97
N GLY A 25 -2.71 25.28 -4.74
CA GLY A 25 -1.46 26.00 -4.62
C GLY A 25 -1.26 26.72 -3.26
N GLY A 26 -2.36 27.18 -2.63
CA GLY A 26 -2.30 27.76 -1.29
C GLY A 26 -2.12 26.70 -0.21
N LYS A 27 -2.84 25.57 -0.32
CA LYS A 27 -2.76 24.48 0.63
C LYS A 27 -1.40 23.77 0.60
N VAL A 28 -0.84 23.45 -0.57
CA VAL A 28 0.48 22.82 -0.67
C VAL A 28 1.58 23.73 -0.13
N LEU A 29 1.51 25.04 -0.40
CA LEU A 29 2.46 26.00 0.17
C LEU A 29 2.39 26.03 1.70
N LYS A 30 1.18 26.08 2.28
CA LYS A 30 0.96 25.99 3.72
C LYS A 30 1.56 24.69 4.31
N ASN A 31 1.33 23.55 3.64
CA ASN A 31 1.83 22.27 4.11
C ASN A 31 3.37 22.18 4.06
N LEU A 32 3.99 22.74 3.02
CA LEU A 32 5.46 22.85 2.95
C LEU A 32 6.05 23.70 4.08
N LEU A 33 5.44 24.85 4.33
CA LEU A 33 5.87 25.75 5.41
C LEU A 33 5.68 25.11 6.80
N ASN A 34 4.51 24.53 7.06
CA ASN A 34 4.20 23.88 8.33
C ASN A 34 5.01 22.59 8.54
N GLY A 35 5.40 21.90 7.47
CA GLY A 35 6.22 20.72 7.50
C GLY A 35 7.70 20.96 7.82
N GLY A 36 8.12 22.24 7.92
CA GLY A 36 9.48 22.59 8.27
C GLY A 36 10.51 22.18 7.22
N PHE A 37 10.17 22.30 5.94
CA PHE A 37 11.12 22.02 4.86
C PHE A 37 12.42 22.80 5.06
N PRO A 38 13.59 22.15 5.12
CA PRO A 38 14.85 22.81 5.49
C PRO A 38 15.49 23.60 4.35
N GLY A 39 14.99 23.45 3.11
CA GLY A 39 15.48 24.12 1.92
C GLY A 39 14.77 25.43 1.61
N GLU A 40 15.03 25.98 0.45
CA GLU A 40 14.43 27.22 -0.02
C GLU A 40 13.06 26.95 -0.66
N ILE A 41 12.07 27.78 -0.31
CA ILE A 41 10.73 27.76 -0.92
C ILE A 41 10.55 29.04 -1.74
N PHE A 42 10.30 28.89 -3.03
CA PHE A 42 9.96 29.96 -3.95
C PHE A 42 8.48 29.90 -4.33
N VAL A 43 7.87 31.05 -4.53
CA VAL A 43 6.46 31.13 -4.95
C VAL A 43 6.35 31.93 -6.22
N VAL A 44 5.58 31.42 -7.18
CA VAL A 44 5.22 32.18 -8.39
C VAL A 44 3.74 32.51 -8.34
N ASN A 45 3.47 33.83 -8.34
CA ASN A 45 2.12 34.38 -8.43
C ASN A 45 2.14 35.72 -9.17
N PRO A 46 1.56 35.83 -10.40
CA PRO A 46 1.60 37.06 -11.18
C PRO A 46 0.74 38.21 -10.60
N LYS A 47 -0.10 37.92 -9.58
CA LYS A 47 -1.07 38.91 -9.07
C LYS A 47 -0.72 39.44 -7.68
N ALA A 48 0.09 38.72 -6.93
CA ALA A 48 0.43 39.10 -5.56
C ALA A 48 1.96 39.13 -5.36
N PRO A 49 2.55 40.23 -4.88
CA PRO A 49 4.00 40.33 -4.66
C PRO A 49 4.47 39.57 -3.40
N VAL A 50 3.54 39.22 -2.51
CA VAL A 50 3.80 38.43 -1.29
C VAL A 50 2.68 37.39 -1.14
N VAL A 51 3.03 36.16 -0.82
CA VAL A 51 2.09 35.05 -0.61
C VAL A 51 2.56 34.27 0.61
N GLN A 52 1.70 34.12 1.60
CA GLN A 52 1.97 33.43 2.89
C GLN A 52 3.31 33.88 3.55
N GLY A 53 3.61 35.16 3.45
CA GLY A 53 4.82 35.77 4.01
C GLY A 53 6.09 35.65 3.15
N LEU A 54 6.02 34.95 2.00
CA LEU A 54 7.13 34.84 1.06
C LEU A 54 7.00 35.84 -0.07
N THR A 55 8.13 36.43 -0.52
CA THR A 55 8.18 37.23 -1.75
C THR A 55 7.84 36.33 -2.94
N ALA A 56 6.85 36.73 -3.73
CA ALA A 56 6.42 35.98 -4.89
C ALA A 56 7.04 36.53 -6.18
N PHE A 57 7.49 35.65 -7.05
CA PHE A 57 7.94 36.00 -8.41
C PHE A 57 6.73 36.15 -9.32
N ALA A 58 6.75 37.12 -10.22
CA ALA A 58 5.64 37.32 -11.14
C ALA A 58 5.60 36.26 -12.26
N ASP A 59 6.75 35.70 -12.61
CA ASP A 59 6.91 34.71 -13.69
C ASP A 59 8.00 33.68 -13.38
N VAL A 60 7.87 32.47 -13.94
CA VAL A 60 8.83 31.37 -13.72
C VAL A 60 10.23 31.70 -14.26
N SER A 61 10.35 32.56 -15.26
CA SER A 61 11.63 33.00 -15.79
C SER A 61 12.46 33.83 -14.80
N MET A 62 11.80 34.40 -13.78
CA MET A 62 12.46 35.19 -12.74
C MET A 62 12.99 34.31 -11.58
N LEU A 63 12.60 33.03 -11.52
CA LEU A 63 13.07 32.10 -10.46
C LEU A 63 14.58 31.89 -10.55
N PRO A 64 15.26 31.69 -9.42
CA PRO A 64 16.60 31.10 -9.40
C PRO A 64 16.56 29.64 -9.85
N ARG A 65 17.72 28.99 -9.93
CA ARG A 65 17.78 27.53 -10.14
C ARG A 65 17.00 26.81 -9.05
N THR A 66 16.17 25.85 -9.45
CA THR A 66 15.22 25.18 -8.55
C THR A 66 15.23 23.68 -8.80
N ASP A 67 15.31 22.87 -7.73
CA ASP A 67 15.37 21.42 -7.87
C ASP A 67 14.00 20.79 -8.17
N LEU A 68 12.93 21.23 -7.47
CA LEU A 68 11.56 20.70 -7.57
C LEU A 68 10.56 21.81 -7.87
N ALA A 69 9.64 21.55 -8.79
CA ALA A 69 8.48 22.41 -9.03
C ALA A 69 7.17 21.69 -8.68
N VAL A 70 6.32 22.33 -7.86
CA VAL A 70 4.94 21.94 -7.60
C VAL A 70 4.03 22.89 -8.37
N ILE A 71 3.31 22.37 -9.36
CA ILE A 71 2.55 23.17 -10.32
C ILE A 71 1.04 23.03 -10.04
N ALA A 72 0.41 24.16 -9.74
CA ALA A 72 -1.01 24.28 -9.38
C ALA A 72 -1.71 25.35 -10.22
N VAL A 73 -1.53 25.30 -11.54
CA VAL A 73 -2.16 26.20 -12.52
C VAL A 73 -2.89 25.38 -13.59
N ALA A 74 -3.79 26.02 -14.37
CA ALA A 74 -4.55 25.33 -15.40
C ALA A 74 -3.65 24.64 -16.43
N ALA A 75 -4.06 23.45 -16.90
CA ALA A 75 -3.29 22.55 -17.75
C ALA A 75 -2.65 23.23 -18.96
N ARG A 76 -3.39 24.10 -19.65
CA ARG A 76 -2.90 24.84 -20.84
C ARG A 76 -1.64 25.68 -20.61
N TYR A 77 -1.32 26.05 -19.37
CA TYR A 77 -0.12 26.81 -19.04
C TYR A 77 1.09 25.93 -18.68
N CYS A 78 0.84 24.66 -18.36
CA CYS A 78 1.86 23.75 -17.84
C CYS A 78 3.02 23.50 -18.83
N PRO A 79 2.80 23.26 -20.15
CA PRO A 79 3.91 23.00 -21.08
C PRO A 79 4.94 24.14 -21.13
N GLY A 80 4.50 25.40 -21.22
CA GLY A 80 5.40 26.58 -21.25
C GLY A 80 6.18 26.71 -19.93
N ILE A 81 5.53 26.51 -18.80
CA ILE A 81 6.13 26.54 -17.47
C ILE A 81 7.18 25.43 -17.32
N VAL A 82 6.83 24.20 -17.66
CA VAL A 82 7.74 23.04 -17.57
C VAL A 82 8.95 23.26 -18.48
N ARG A 83 8.76 23.78 -19.67
CA ARG A 83 9.85 24.14 -20.61
C ARG A 83 10.86 25.05 -19.94
N THR A 84 10.43 26.21 -19.46
CA THR A 84 11.32 27.18 -18.80
C THR A 84 12.03 26.55 -17.58
N LEU A 85 11.30 25.84 -16.73
CA LEU A 85 11.85 25.22 -15.53
C LEU A 85 12.90 24.15 -15.85
N ALA A 86 12.59 23.26 -16.80
CA ALA A 86 13.47 22.16 -17.17
C ALA A 86 14.74 22.64 -17.88
N THR A 87 14.61 23.57 -18.85
CA THR A 87 15.73 23.95 -19.71
C THR A 87 16.57 25.11 -19.14
N GLU A 88 15.94 26.06 -18.42
CA GLU A 88 16.63 27.27 -17.96
C GLU A 88 16.92 27.26 -16.44
N LYS A 89 16.05 26.67 -15.66
CA LYS A 89 16.17 26.67 -14.18
C LYS A 89 16.78 25.41 -13.61
N GLY A 90 17.01 24.38 -14.45
CA GLY A 90 17.63 23.13 -14.07
C GLY A 90 16.75 22.29 -13.14
N THR A 91 15.43 22.48 -13.19
CA THR A 91 14.47 21.70 -12.43
C THR A 91 14.48 20.26 -12.93
N GLY A 92 14.56 19.30 -11.99
CA GLY A 92 14.57 17.88 -12.33
C GLY A 92 13.46 17.10 -11.65
N GLY A 93 12.78 17.67 -10.64
CA GLY A 93 11.58 17.11 -10.04
C GLY A 93 10.35 17.94 -10.41
N PHE A 94 9.24 17.28 -10.78
CA PHE A 94 7.99 17.94 -11.13
C PHE A 94 6.83 17.22 -10.46
N ILE A 95 5.91 17.98 -9.86
CA ILE A 95 4.62 17.51 -9.33
C ILE A 95 3.56 18.41 -9.95
N ILE A 96 2.65 17.85 -10.76
CA ILE A 96 1.56 18.60 -11.37
C ILE A 96 0.25 18.21 -10.68
N LEU A 97 -0.31 19.15 -9.91
CA LEU A 97 -1.52 18.90 -9.10
C LEU A 97 -2.79 19.04 -9.95
N SER A 98 -2.74 19.86 -10.99
CA SER A 98 -3.90 20.23 -11.80
C SER A 98 -4.44 19.05 -12.61
N ALA A 99 -5.75 19.06 -12.82
CA ALA A 99 -6.47 18.27 -13.81
C ALA A 99 -6.56 19.02 -15.17
N GLY A 100 -7.16 18.38 -16.18
CA GLY A 100 -7.34 18.92 -17.52
C GLY A 100 -6.32 18.35 -18.52
N PHE A 101 -5.98 17.07 -18.36
CA PHE A 101 -5.01 16.34 -19.19
C PHE A 101 -5.66 15.11 -19.84
N SER A 102 -5.00 13.99 -19.88
CA SER A 102 -5.49 12.77 -20.57
C SER A 102 -6.81 12.23 -20.00
N GLU A 103 -7.14 12.55 -18.77
CA GLU A 103 -8.40 12.17 -18.14
C GLU A 103 -9.61 12.99 -18.65
N GLU A 104 -9.37 14.14 -19.27
CA GLU A 104 -10.45 15.04 -19.75
C GLU A 104 -10.74 14.81 -21.23
N ASP A 105 -9.73 14.97 -22.11
CA ASP A 105 -9.91 14.84 -23.55
C ASP A 105 -8.59 14.63 -24.32
N ALA A 106 -8.70 14.57 -25.66
CA ALA A 106 -7.55 14.39 -26.55
C ALA A 106 -6.59 15.59 -26.57
N GLU A 107 -7.07 16.82 -26.34
CA GLU A 107 -6.24 18.03 -26.26
C GLU A 107 -5.42 17.97 -24.96
N GLY A 108 -6.04 17.64 -23.85
CA GLY A 108 -5.36 17.39 -22.57
C GLY A 108 -4.31 16.28 -22.67
N ALA A 109 -4.61 15.19 -23.37
CA ALA A 109 -3.64 14.11 -23.61
C ALA A 109 -2.45 14.58 -24.48
N ALA A 110 -2.63 15.53 -25.39
CA ALA A 110 -1.53 16.12 -26.15
C ALA A 110 -0.62 16.99 -25.27
N LEU A 111 -1.20 17.82 -24.39
CA LEU A 111 -0.46 18.61 -23.42
C LEU A 111 0.36 17.72 -22.48
N GLU A 112 -0.23 16.60 -22.02
CA GLU A 112 0.44 15.64 -21.15
C GLU A 112 1.67 15.02 -21.84
N ARG A 113 1.53 14.56 -23.09
CA ARG A 113 2.65 14.02 -23.88
C ARG A 113 3.76 15.05 -24.07
N GLU A 114 3.43 16.30 -24.44
CA GLU A 114 4.41 17.37 -24.59
C GLU A 114 5.24 17.58 -23.32
N ILE A 115 4.58 17.56 -22.16
CA ILE A 115 5.23 17.70 -20.86
C ILE A 115 6.17 16.51 -20.58
N VAL A 116 5.69 15.29 -20.79
CA VAL A 116 6.46 14.06 -20.55
C VAL A 116 7.69 14.01 -21.44
N ASP A 117 7.56 14.30 -22.73
CA ASP A 117 8.68 14.33 -23.68
C ASP A 117 9.76 15.32 -23.27
N MET A 118 9.33 16.50 -22.82
CA MET A 118 10.23 17.55 -22.38
C MET A 118 10.99 17.16 -21.10
N ILE A 119 10.28 16.63 -20.11
CA ILE A 119 10.87 16.18 -18.85
C ILE A 119 11.84 15.01 -19.11
N ASN A 120 11.48 14.06 -19.98
CA ASN A 120 12.35 12.96 -20.38
C ASN A 120 13.62 13.45 -21.05
N SER A 121 13.54 14.47 -21.94
CA SER A 121 14.69 15.02 -22.63
C SER A 121 15.74 15.64 -21.71
N THR A 122 15.34 16.05 -20.52
CA THR A 122 16.23 16.65 -19.50
C THR A 122 16.56 15.69 -18.35
N GLY A 123 16.10 14.44 -18.40
CA GLY A 123 16.29 13.44 -17.33
C GLY A 123 15.52 13.76 -16.06
N GLY A 124 14.43 14.51 -16.16
CA GLY A 124 13.55 14.84 -15.05
C GLY A 124 12.61 13.73 -14.64
N THR A 125 11.93 13.92 -13.51
CA THR A 125 10.89 13.01 -12.97
C THR A 125 9.60 13.78 -12.75
N LEU A 126 8.47 13.22 -13.20
CA LEU A 126 7.13 13.77 -13.05
C LEU A 126 6.26 12.86 -12.17
N ILE A 127 5.58 13.45 -11.19
CA ILE A 127 4.44 12.87 -10.46
C ILE A 127 3.16 13.56 -10.91
N GLY A 128 2.15 12.81 -11.23
CA GLY A 128 0.88 13.28 -11.79
C GLY A 128 0.87 13.24 -13.32
N PRO A 129 0.13 14.16 -13.98
CA PRO A 129 -0.74 15.20 -13.43
C PRO A 129 -1.98 14.65 -12.70
N ASN A 130 -2.91 15.56 -12.30
CA ASN A 130 -4.16 15.19 -11.63
C ASN A 130 -3.93 14.36 -10.36
N CYS A 131 -3.10 14.86 -9.45
CA CYS A 131 -2.69 14.17 -8.23
C CYS A 131 -2.75 15.07 -7.00
N ILE A 132 -2.74 14.50 -5.79
CA ILE A 132 -2.64 15.31 -4.56
C ILE A 132 -1.21 15.71 -4.21
N GLY A 133 -0.21 15.12 -4.88
CA GLY A 133 1.20 15.39 -4.69
C GLY A 133 1.99 14.25 -4.08
N TYR A 134 3.14 14.59 -3.51
CA TYR A 134 4.06 13.66 -2.87
C TYR A 134 4.45 14.15 -1.46
N LEU A 135 4.52 13.22 -0.52
CA LEU A 135 4.84 13.46 0.89
C LEU A 135 5.90 12.48 1.35
N ASN A 136 6.93 12.96 2.02
CA ASN A 136 7.92 12.13 2.69
C ASN A 136 8.48 12.82 3.95
N ASN A 137 9.48 12.22 4.60
CA ASN A 137 10.11 12.78 5.79
C ASN A 137 10.89 14.08 5.54
N ASN A 138 11.16 14.46 4.27
CA ASN A 138 11.91 15.66 3.91
C ASN A 138 11.00 16.86 3.63
N TYR A 139 9.83 16.63 3.02
CA TYR A 139 8.89 17.71 2.68
C TYR A 139 7.45 17.24 2.52
N HIS A 140 6.50 18.15 2.77
CA HIS A 140 5.06 17.91 2.70
C HIS A 140 4.47 18.50 1.41
N GLY A 141 4.80 17.93 0.26
CA GLY A 141 4.39 18.41 -1.07
C GLY A 141 3.00 17.94 -1.51
N VAL A 142 2.02 17.92 -0.59
CA VAL A 142 0.62 17.57 -0.85
C VAL A 142 -0.32 18.71 -0.49
N PHE A 143 -1.46 18.83 -1.21
CA PHE A 143 -2.47 19.86 -0.91
C PHE A 143 -3.61 19.36 -0.02
N THR A 144 -3.47 18.22 0.63
CA THR A 144 -4.51 17.58 1.46
C THR A 144 -4.15 17.60 2.95
N GLU A 145 -5.13 17.40 3.79
CA GLU A 145 -5.04 17.15 5.22
C GLU A 145 -5.92 15.94 5.55
N PRO A 146 -5.66 15.20 6.66
CA PRO A 146 -4.57 15.41 7.62
C PRO A 146 -3.20 14.95 7.07
N ILE A 147 -2.12 15.60 7.54
CA ILE A 147 -0.77 15.08 7.32
C ILE A 147 -0.53 13.96 8.34
N PRO A 148 -0.19 12.73 7.88
CA PRO A 148 0.08 11.61 8.78
C PRO A 148 1.35 11.83 9.59
N ARG A 149 1.47 11.11 10.72
CA ARG A 149 2.75 11.03 11.43
C ARG A 149 3.78 10.35 10.51
N LEU A 150 4.89 11.04 10.25
CA LEU A 150 5.96 10.52 9.40
C LEU A 150 7.02 9.79 10.23
N SER A 151 7.54 8.71 9.67
CA SER A 151 8.62 7.89 10.23
C SER A 151 9.35 7.19 9.08
N PRO A 152 10.69 7.15 9.05
CA PRO A 152 11.44 6.46 7.99
C PRO A 152 11.06 4.98 7.81
N LYS A 153 10.62 4.32 8.88
CA LYS A 153 10.15 2.92 8.88
C LYS A 153 8.61 2.78 8.84
N GLY A 154 7.90 3.89 8.61
CA GLY A 154 6.46 3.89 8.40
C GLY A 154 6.06 3.20 7.09
N ILE A 155 4.86 3.42 6.67
CA ILE A 155 4.27 2.83 5.45
C ILE A 155 4.66 3.68 4.23
N ASP A 156 5.10 3.06 3.14
CA ASP A 156 5.08 3.69 1.82
C ASP A 156 3.72 3.41 1.18
N PHE A 157 2.99 4.47 0.87
CA PHE A 157 1.68 4.37 0.26
C PHE A 157 1.69 4.96 -1.15
N ILE A 158 1.25 4.19 -2.14
CA ILE A 158 1.21 4.55 -3.55
C ILE A 158 -0.24 4.48 -4.03
N SER A 159 -0.75 5.56 -4.61
CA SER A 159 -2.15 5.65 -5.03
C SER A 159 -2.30 6.29 -6.41
N GLY A 160 -3.07 5.65 -7.29
CA GLY A 160 -3.54 6.24 -8.56
C GLY A 160 -4.63 7.30 -8.35
N SER A 161 -5.37 7.25 -7.22
CA SER A 161 -6.48 8.18 -6.94
C SER A 161 -6.14 9.12 -5.78
N GLY A 162 -6.23 10.43 -6.02
CA GLY A 162 -6.00 11.43 -4.99
C GLY A 162 -7.03 11.41 -3.87
N ALA A 163 -8.33 11.42 -4.20
CA ALA A 163 -9.40 11.41 -3.21
C ALA A 163 -9.41 10.12 -2.37
N THR A 164 -9.23 8.97 -3.01
CA THR A 164 -9.16 7.68 -2.32
C THR A 164 -7.95 7.60 -1.41
N ALA A 165 -6.82 8.20 -1.82
CA ALA A 165 -5.63 8.29 -0.98
C ALA A 165 -5.91 8.98 0.36
N VAL A 166 -6.60 10.12 0.34
CA VAL A 166 -6.97 10.85 1.57
C VAL A 166 -7.81 9.97 2.50
N PHE A 167 -8.83 9.29 1.97
CA PHE A 167 -9.71 8.43 2.79
C PHE A 167 -8.98 7.21 3.36
N ILE A 168 -8.00 6.65 2.62
CA ILE A 168 -7.16 5.56 3.13
C ILE A 168 -6.23 6.09 4.23
N LEU A 169 -5.62 7.25 4.03
CA LEU A 169 -4.78 7.90 5.04
C LEU A 169 -5.55 8.15 6.34
N GLU A 170 -6.75 8.74 6.28
CA GLU A 170 -7.58 8.97 7.46
C GLU A 170 -7.88 7.67 8.21
N THR A 171 -8.26 6.61 7.47
CA THR A 171 -8.53 5.29 8.07
C THR A 171 -7.29 4.71 8.74
N ALA A 172 -6.12 4.84 8.10
CA ALA A 172 -4.86 4.33 8.62
C ALA A 172 -4.37 5.13 9.85
N ILE A 173 -4.51 6.46 9.82
CA ILE A 173 -4.14 7.34 10.94
C ILE A 173 -4.94 7.00 12.20
N THR A 174 -6.24 6.75 12.07
CA THR A 174 -7.09 6.35 13.20
C THR A 174 -6.67 5.02 13.82
N GLY A 175 -6.07 4.11 13.03
CA GLY A 175 -5.47 2.86 13.48
C GLY A 175 -4.05 3.00 14.06
N GLY A 176 -3.49 4.22 14.13
CA GLY A 176 -2.18 4.48 14.73
C GLY A 176 -0.98 4.28 13.79
N MET A 177 -1.18 4.15 12.50
CA MET A 177 -0.12 3.83 11.55
C MET A 177 0.68 5.07 11.12
N PRO A 178 2.03 5.04 11.20
CA PRO A 178 2.90 6.07 10.65
C PRO A 178 3.18 5.79 9.16
N PHE A 179 3.54 6.84 8.41
CA PHE A 179 3.93 6.73 7.02
C PHE A 179 5.39 7.12 6.81
N SER A 180 6.04 6.50 5.83
CA SER A 180 7.36 6.89 5.35
C SER A 180 7.24 7.82 4.16
N SER A 181 6.36 7.47 3.22
CA SER A 181 6.06 8.28 2.05
C SER A 181 4.63 8.06 1.55
N VAL A 182 4.09 9.07 0.87
CA VAL A 182 2.80 9.00 0.16
C VAL A 182 3.00 9.50 -1.27
N TRP A 183 2.75 8.62 -2.23
CA TRP A 183 2.88 8.85 -3.65
C TRP A 183 1.49 8.89 -4.29
N SER A 184 1.04 10.06 -4.69
CA SER A 184 -0.16 10.16 -5.50
C SER A 184 0.24 10.31 -6.95
N VAL A 185 0.18 9.21 -7.71
CA VAL A 185 0.69 9.19 -9.08
C VAL A 185 -0.30 9.75 -10.12
N GLY A 186 -1.56 9.98 -9.73
CA GLY A 186 -2.58 10.60 -10.60
C GLY A 186 -2.75 9.83 -11.91
N ASN A 187 -2.69 10.56 -13.04
CA ASN A 187 -2.77 9.95 -14.38
C ASN A 187 -1.59 9.01 -14.71
N SER A 188 -0.53 9.01 -13.89
CA SER A 188 0.67 8.19 -14.11
C SER A 188 1.34 8.45 -15.46
N ALA A 189 1.38 9.72 -15.90
CA ALA A 189 1.83 10.09 -17.24
C ALA A 189 3.28 9.67 -17.53
N GLN A 190 4.17 9.73 -16.52
CA GLN A 190 5.55 9.25 -16.59
C GLN A 190 5.88 8.26 -15.49
N THR A 191 5.36 8.49 -14.27
CA THR A 191 5.65 7.67 -13.10
C THR A 191 4.38 6.99 -12.63
N GLY A 192 4.30 5.68 -12.82
CA GLY A 192 3.22 4.81 -12.37
C GLY A 192 3.54 4.07 -11.08
N VAL A 193 2.65 3.16 -10.67
CA VAL A 193 2.82 2.32 -9.47
C VAL A 193 4.06 1.43 -9.60
N GLU A 194 4.28 0.85 -10.77
CA GLU A 194 5.44 -0.01 -11.10
C GLU A 194 6.76 0.74 -11.03
N ASP A 195 6.81 2.02 -11.46
CA ASP A 195 8.02 2.85 -11.38
C ASP A 195 8.40 3.17 -9.94
N VAL A 196 7.40 3.42 -9.09
CA VAL A 196 7.63 3.64 -7.66
C VAL A 196 8.08 2.35 -7.00
N LEU A 197 7.47 1.19 -7.32
CA LEU A 197 7.90 -0.11 -6.80
C LEU A 197 9.34 -0.45 -7.22
N GLU A 198 9.69 -0.21 -8.49
CA GLU A 198 11.07 -0.37 -8.98
C GLU A 198 12.05 0.50 -8.21
N HIS A 199 11.69 1.79 -8.01
CA HIS A 199 12.53 2.69 -7.22
C HIS A 199 12.74 2.18 -5.78
N LEU A 200 11.65 1.81 -5.10
CA LEU A 200 11.70 1.30 -3.73
C LEU A 200 12.48 -0.02 -3.62
N ASP A 201 12.41 -0.86 -4.65
CA ASP A 201 13.16 -2.12 -4.72
C ASP A 201 14.66 -1.91 -4.93
N ASN A 202 15.02 -1.04 -5.89
CA ASN A 202 16.40 -0.73 -6.22
C ASN A 202 17.15 0.04 -5.11
N THR A 203 16.41 0.80 -4.30
CA THR A 203 16.96 1.60 -3.18
C THR A 203 16.73 0.96 -1.82
N PHE A 204 16.21 -0.27 -1.77
CA PHE A 204 15.88 -0.93 -0.51
C PHE A 204 17.12 -1.20 0.34
N ASP A 205 17.11 -0.66 1.55
CA ASP A 205 18.07 -0.94 2.61
C ASP A 205 17.34 -1.65 3.78
N PRO A 206 17.78 -2.85 4.22
CA PRO A 206 17.09 -3.63 5.23
C PRO A 206 17.06 -2.98 6.62
N ILE A 207 17.93 -1.97 6.88
CA ILE A 207 18.04 -1.29 8.17
C ILE A 207 17.16 -0.04 8.20
N THR A 208 17.16 0.75 7.13
CA THR A 208 16.58 2.10 7.09
C THR A 208 15.27 2.18 6.33
N SER A 209 15.04 1.33 5.32
CA SER A 209 13.83 1.39 4.50
C SER A 209 12.59 0.88 5.22
N SER A 210 11.45 1.44 4.86
CA SER A 210 10.13 0.91 5.18
C SER A 210 9.97 -0.53 4.70
N ARG A 211 9.28 -1.36 5.48
CA ARG A 211 8.96 -2.75 5.10
C ARG A 211 7.49 -2.96 4.73
N ILE A 212 6.67 -1.92 4.80
CA ILE A 212 5.24 -2.02 4.51
C ILE A 212 4.92 -1.13 3.31
N LYS A 213 4.33 -1.72 2.28
CA LYS A 213 3.89 -1.00 1.09
C LYS A 213 2.39 -1.19 0.92
N LEU A 214 1.65 -0.09 0.78
CA LEU A 214 0.23 -0.11 0.47
C LEU A 214 0.02 0.45 -0.93
N LEU A 215 -0.85 -0.19 -1.69
CA LEU A 215 -1.14 0.19 -3.06
C LEU A 215 -2.64 0.41 -3.25
N TYR A 216 -3.01 1.51 -3.91
CA TYR A 216 -4.32 1.68 -4.52
C TYR A 216 -4.13 1.82 -6.04
N ILE A 217 -4.56 0.81 -6.77
CA ILE A 217 -4.22 0.60 -8.18
C ILE A 217 -5.46 0.83 -9.04
N GLU A 218 -5.40 1.77 -9.95
CA GLU A 218 -6.41 1.97 -11.00
C GLU A 218 -5.96 1.31 -12.31
N ASN A 219 -4.68 1.48 -12.66
CA ASN A 219 -4.04 0.88 -13.83
C ASN A 219 -2.64 0.36 -13.51
N ILE A 220 -2.19 -0.65 -14.26
CA ILE A 220 -0.82 -1.15 -14.27
C ILE A 220 -0.37 -1.14 -15.74
N ALA A 221 0.52 -0.22 -16.10
CA ALA A 221 0.98 -0.08 -17.48
C ALA A 221 1.96 -1.19 -17.87
N ASP A 222 2.83 -1.61 -16.92
CA ASP A 222 3.78 -2.71 -17.12
C ASP A 222 3.61 -3.79 -16.04
N PRO A 223 2.75 -4.80 -16.29
CA PRO A 223 2.54 -5.91 -15.36
C PRO A 223 3.80 -6.73 -15.07
N GLY A 224 4.73 -6.80 -16.02
CA GLY A 224 6.00 -7.53 -15.86
C GLY A 224 6.90 -6.85 -14.83
N ARG A 225 7.09 -5.54 -14.94
CA ARG A 225 7.86 -4.74 -13.96
C ARG A 225 7.19 -4.74 -12.59
N PHE A 226 5.86 -4.57 -12.54
CA PHE A 226 5.11 -4.68 -11.29
C PHE A 226 5.39 -6.01 -10.59
N LEU A 227 5.23 -7.12 -11.32
CA LEU A 227 5.43 -8.47 -10.80
C LEU A 227 6.85 -8.68 -10.26
N MET A 228 7.85 -8.27 -11.03
CA MET A 228 9.26 -8.42 -10.69
C MET A 228 9.62 -7.67 -9.41
N HIS A 229 9.29 -6.38 -9.34
CA HIS A 229 9.71 -5.53 -8.22
C HIS A 229 8.88 -5.77 -6.95
N ALA A 230 7.57 -6.08 -7.07
CA ALA A 230 6.77 -6.47 -5.92
C ALA A 230 7.27 -7.79 -5.30
N ALA A 231 7.54 -8.80 -6.13
CA ALA A 231 8.08 -10.09 -5.68
C ALA A 231 9.48 -9.94 -5.06
N SER A 232 10.36 -9.12 -5.65
CA SER A 232 11.69 -8.82 -5.12
C SER A 232 11.61 -8.16 -3.73
N LEU A 233 10.80 -7.13 -3.57
CA LEU A 233 10.58 -6.46 -2.28
C LEU A 233 10.08 -7.44 -1.21
N ILE A 234 9.13 -8.34 -1.55
CA ILE A 234 8.61 -9.32 -0.60
C ILE A 234 9.70 -10.31 -0.18
N ARG A 235 10.55 -10.78 -1.10
CA ARG A 235 11.71 -11.62 -0.77
C ARG A 235 12.73 -10.91 0.12
N LYS A 236 12.89 -9.60 -0.04
CA LYS A 236 13.72 -8.74 0.84
C LYS A 236 13.08 -8.53 2.23
N GLY A 237 11.89 -9.10 2.49
CA GLY A 237 11.18 -9.05 3.77
C GLY A 237 10.18 -7.90 3.89
N CYS A 238 9.82 -7.26 2.77
CA CYS A 238 8.70 -6.33 2.74
C CYS A 238 7.36 -7.08 2.75
N ARG A 239 6.29 -6.39 3.14
CA ARG A 239 4.91 -6.83 3.07
C ARG A 239 4.13 -5.84 2.23
N ILE A 240 3.40 -6.33 1.25
CA ILE A 240 2.69 -5.49 0.29
C ILE A 240 1.22 -5.87 0.30
N ALA A 241 0.34 -4.87 0.42
CA ALA A 241 -1.10 -5.03 0.28
C ALA A 241 -1.66 -4.05 -0.76
N ALA A 242 -2.66 -4.49 -1.51
CA ALA A 242 -3.19 -3.72 -2.62
C ALA A 242 -4.72 -3.78 -2.72
N ILE A 243 -5.33 -2.63 -3.02
CA ILE A 243 -6.68 -2.54 -3.59
C ILE A 243 -6.55 -2.30 -5.09
N LYS A 244 -7.30 -3.06 -5.90
CA LYS A 244 -7.51 -2.77 -7.32
C LYS A 244 -8.89 -2.17 -7.50
N ALA A 245 -8.98 -0.98 -8.07
CA ALA A 245 -10.24 -0.33 -8.43
C ALA A 245 -10.93 -1.05 -9.60
N GLY A 246 -12.27 -1.12 -9.60
CA GLY A 246 -13.03 -1.70 -10.70
C GLY A 246 -12.89 -3.23 -10.79
N SER A 247 -13.20 -3.95 -9.71
CA SER A 247 -13.15 -5.41 -9.65
C SER A 247 -14.35 -6.13 -10.28
N SER A 248 -15.47 -5.45 -10.48
CA SER A 248 -16.64 -5.96 -11.19
C SER A 248 -16.76 -5.30 -12.55
N GLU A 249 -17.57 -5.88 -13.46
CA GLU A 249 -17.84 -5.28 -14.77
C GLU A 249 -18.38 -3.85 -14.65
N ALA A 250 -19.33 -3.61 -13.74
CA ALA A 250 -19.86 -2.28 -13.49
C ALA A 250 -18.82 -1.34 -12.88
N GLY A 251 -18.01 -1.84 -11.94
CA GLY A 251 -16.90 -1.09 -11.35
C GLY A 251 -15.80 -0.78 -12.38
N SER A 252 -15.53 -1.70 -13.29
CA SER A 252 -14.55 -1.51 -14.38
C SER A 252 -15.02 -0.41 -15.34
N ARG A 253 -16.32 -0.41 -15.74
CA ARG A 253 -16.88 0.69 -16.54
C ARG A 253 -16.81 2.03 -15.82
N ALA A 254 -17.10 2.06 -14.51
CA ALA A 254 -16.98 3.29 -13.72
C ALA A 254 -15.54 3.80 -13.63
N ALA A 255 -14.56 2.91 -13.40
CA ALA A 255 -13.15 3.25 -13.37
C ALA A 255 -12.66 3.78 -14.72
N SER A 256 -13.02 3.11 -15.83
CA SER A 256 -12.65 3.56 -17.19
C SER A 256 -13.23 4.92 -17.56
N SER A 257 -14.47 5.21 -17.15
CA SER A 257 -15.08 6.53 -17.35
C SER A 257 -14.38 7.64 -16.54
N HIS A 258 -13.76 7.29 -15.42
CA HIS A 258 -13.08 8.25 -14.55
C HIS A 258 -11.65 8.54 -15.00
N THR A 259 -10.94 7.52 -15.50
CA THR A 259 -9.50 7.62 -15.80
C THR A 259 -9.20 7.77 -17.29
N GLY A 260 -10.22 7.62 -18.16
CA GLY A 260 -10.02 7.59 -19.62
C GLY A 260 -9.27 6.35 -20.13
N ALA A 261 -8.77 5.49 -19.25
CA ALA A 261 -8.03 4.29 -19.59
C ALA A 261 -8.91 3.02 -19.44
N MET A 262 -8.65 2.02 -20.29
CA MET A 262 -9.34 0.73 -20.20
C MET A 262 -8.85 -0.02 -18.95
N ALA A 263 -9.76 -0.35 -18.04
CA ALA A 263 -9.41 -1.09 -16.82
C ALA A 263 -8.98 -2.53 -17.16
N SER A 264 -7.86 -2.96 -16.59
CA SER A 264 -7.37 -4.33 -16.73
C SER A 264 -8.38 -5.34 -16.17
N PRO A 265 -8.56 -6.53 -16.81
CA PRO A 265 -9.44 -7.58 -16.30
C PRO A 265 -9.08 -7.98 -14.87
N ASP A 266 -10.09 -8.06 -14.00
CA ASP A 266 -9.87 -8.28 -12.55
C ASP A 266 -9.20 -9.62 -12.25
N THR A 267 -9.57 -10.68 -12.99
CA THR A 267 -8.95 -12.00 -12.88
C THR A 267 -7.46 -12.00 -13.19
N ALA A 268 -7.03 -11.21 -14.18
CA ALA A 268 -5.61 -11.08 -14.53
C ALA A 268 -4.85 -10.33 -13.42
N VAL A 269 -5.44 -9.27 -12.87
CA VAL A 269 -4.82 -8.53 -11.75
C VAL A 269 -4.78 -9.39 -10.49
N ASP A 270 -5.82 -10.17 -10.20
CA ASP A 270 -5.82 -11.10 -9.06
C ASP A 270 -4.69 -12.13 -9.18
N ALA A 271 -4.55 -12.74 -10.35
CA ALA A 271 -3.47 -13.69 -10.61
C ALA A 271 -2.09 -13.03 -10.49
N LEU A 272 -1.93 -11.79 -10.98
CA LEU A 272 -0.70 -11.01 -10.87
C LEU A 272 -0.33 -10.75 -9.40
N LEU A 273 -1.29 -10.26 -8.59
CA LEU A 273 -1.09 -9.98 -7.16
C LEU A 273 -0.72 -11.27 -6.41
N ARG A 274 -1.44 -12.37 -6.64
CA ARG A 274 -1.14 -13.68 -6.03
C ARG A 274 0.24 -14.17 -6.40
N LYS A 275 0.62 -14.09 -7.68
CA LYS A 275 1.93 -14.52 -8.18
C LYS A 275 3.06 -13.67 -7.59
N ALA A 276 2.81 -12.39 -7.35
CA ALA A 276 3.75 -11.48 -6.69
C ALA A 276 3.85 -11.69 -5.17
N GLY A 277 2.88 -12.37 -4.54
CA GLY A 277 2.78 -12.50 -3.07
C GLY A 277 2.16 -11.26 -2.41
N VAL A 278 1.41 -10.44 -3.15
CA VAL A 278 0.74 -9.24 -2.66
C VAL A 278 -0.60 -9.59 -2.07
N VAL A 279 -0.88 -9.11 -0.85
CA VAL A 279 -2.17 -9.32 -0.18
C VAL A 279 -3.23 -8.44 -0.85
N ARG A 280 -4.24 -9.08 -1.44
CA ARG A 280 -5.33 -8.36 -2.08
C ARG A 280 -6.38 -7.91 -1.05
N CYS A 281 -6.75 -6.62 -1.09
CA CYS A 281 -7.78 -6.00 -0.25
C CYS A 281 -8.93 -5.47 -1.11
N TYR A 282 -10.14 -5.36 -0.51
CA TYR A 282 -11.36 -4.99 -1.23
C TYR A 282 -12.02 -3.72 -0.72
N SER A 283 -11.52 -3.16 0.38
CA SER A 283 -11.98 -1.88 0.92
C SER A 283 -10.83 -1.14 1.62
N ARG A 284 -11.00 0.17 1.83
CA ARG A 284 -10.02 0.97 2.58
C ARG A 284 -9.83 0.47 4.02
N THR A 285 -10.90 0.05 4.68
CA THR A 285 -10.83 -0.52 6.04
C THR A 285 -10.08 -1.84 6.04
N ASP A 286 -10.32 -2.69 5.04
CA ASP A 286 -9.60 -3.94 4.85
C ASP A 286 -8.09 -3.69 4.62
N LEU A 287 -7.73 -2.75 3.74
CA LEU A 287 -6.34 -2.36 3.51
C LEU A 287 -5.67 -1.83 4.78
N ALA A 288 -6.35 -0.97 5.54
CA ALA A 288 -5.84 -0.43 6.79
C ALA A 288 -5.68 -1.52 7.86
N THR A 289 -6.62 -2.48 7.96
CA THR A 289 -6.52 -3.62 8.90
C THR A 289 -5.35 -4.53 8.55
N VAL A 290 -5.14 -4.84 7.26
CA VAL A 290 -3.97 -5.59 6.79
C VAL A 290 -2.68 -4.83 7.05
N ALA A 291 -2.66 -3.52 6.84
CA ALA A 291 -1.51 -2.67 7.15
C ALA A 291 -1.16 -2.69 8.65
N ALA A 292 -2.17 -2.63 9.52
CA ALA A 292 -1.99 -2.76 10.96
C ALA A 292 -1.40 -4.14 11.33
N LEU A 293 -1.88 -5.24 10.73
CA LEU A 293 -1.29 -6.57 10.91
C LEU A 293 0.18 -6.62 10.50
N PHE A 294 0.56 -5.89 9.45
CA PHE A 294 1.95 -5.82 9.00
C PHE A 294 2.90 -5.15 10.00
N THR A 295 2.39 -4.37 10.95
CA THR A 295 3.22 -3.77 12.00
C THR A 295 3.58 -4.77 13.12
N TYR A 296 2.87 -5.88 13.21
CA TYR A 296 3.09 -6.92 14.22
C TYR A 296 4.04 -8.02 13.73
N LYS A 297 4.50 -8.85 14.65
CA LYS A 297 5.27 -10.06 14.34
C LYS A 297 4.45 -10.94 13.40
N PRO A 298 5.07 -11.56 12.38
CA PRO A 298 4.34 -12.42 11.45
C PRO A 298 3.85 -13.68 12.17
N LEU A 299 2.61 -14.06 11.89
CA LEU A 299 2.08 -15.37 12.29
C LEU A 299 2.86 -16.47 11.56
N ARG A 300 3.32 -17.46 12.33
CA ARG A 300 3.94 -18.69 11.82
C ARG A 300 3.09 -19.87 12.25
N GLY A 301 2.21 -20.30 11.37
CA GLY A 301 1.21 -21.32 11.66
C GLY A 301 -0.21 -20.78 11.50
N LYS A 302 -1.18 -21.43 12.15
CA LYS A 302 -2.61 -21.10 12.00
C LYS A 302 -3.45 -21.27 13.28
N ARG A 303 -2.79 -21.62 14.41
CA ARG A 303 -3.44 -21.93 15.67
C ARG A 303 -3.48 -20.71 16.57
N ILE A 304 -4.69 -20.18 16.79
CA ILE A 304 -4.91 -18.90 17.47
C ILE A 304 -5.55 -19.13 18.85
N ALA A 305 -4.99 -18.53 19.90
CA ALA A 305 -5.68 -18.31 21.15
C ALA A 305 -6.49 -17.02 21.07
N ILE A 306 -7.77 -17.09 21.33
CA ILE A 306 -8.65 -15.95 21.52
C ILE A 306 -8.78 -15.69 23.01
N ILE A 307 -8.34 -14.51 23.46
CA ILE A 307 -8.37 -14.09 24.86
C ILE A 307 -9.37 -12.95 24.98
N THR A 308 -10.36 -13.08 25.85
CA THR A 308 -11.44 -12.09 25.92
C THR A 308 -11.96 -11.92 27.34
N HIS A 309 -12.47 -10.71 27.61
CA HIS A 309 -13.31 -10.43 28.78
C HIS A 309 -14.81 -10.32 28.41
N ALA A 310 -15.16 -10.60 27.15
CA ALA A 310 -16.52 -10.48 26.60
C ALA A 310 -16.81 -11.62 25.59
N GLY A 311 -17.73 -12.51 25.92
CA GLY A 311 -17.98 -13.71 25.13
C GLY A 311 -18.50 -13.47 23.71
N GLY A 312 -19.40 -12.49 23.50
CA GLY A 312 -19.99 -12.21 22.18
C GLY A 312 -18.98 -11.90 21.07
N PRO A 313 -18.09 -10.93 21.23
CA PRO A 313 -17.01 -10.64 20.28
C PRO A 313 -16.09 -11.84 20.02
N ALA A 314 -15.82 -12.66 21.04
CA ALA A 314 -14.98 -13.86 20.87
C ALA A 314 -15.64 -14.90 19.97
N VAL A 315 -16.97 -15.08 20.06
CA VAL A 315 -17.71 -15.99 19.17
C VAL A 315 -17.60 -15.49 17.72
N MET A 316 -17.86 -14.21 17.47
CA MET A 316 -17.77 -13.63 16.12
C MET A 316 -16.35 -13.74 15.54
N MET A 317 -15.32 -13.54 16.35
CA MET A 317 -13.93 -13.72 15.92
C MET A 317 -13.64 -15.20 15.61
N THR A 318 -14.12 -16.12 16.44
CA THR A 318 -13.95 -17.57 16.23
C THR A 318 -14.52 -18.00 14.90
N ASP A 319 -15.74 -17.55 14.58
CA ASP A 319 -16.39 -17.84 13.30
C ASP A 319 -15.56 -17.29 12.13
N ALA A 320 -15.16 -16.02 12.18
CA ALA A 320 -14.37 -15.37 11.12
C ALA A 320 -13.01 -16.05 10.89
N LEU A 321 -12.33 -16.46 11.94
CA LEU A 321 -11.04 -17.16 11.86
C LEU A 321 -11.21 -18.57 11.31
N SER A 322 -12.21 -19.31 11.79
CA SER A 322 -12.49 -20.70 11.37
C SER A 322 -12.93 -20.78 9.92
N GLU A 323 -13.82 -19.89 9.48
CA GLU A 323 -14.23 -19.77 8.06
C GLU A 323 -13.03 -19.50 7.14
N GLY A 324 -12.06 -18.71 7.61
CA GLY A 324 -10.84 -18.38 6.88
C GLY A 324 -9.71 -19.42 6.99
N GLY A 325 -9.96 -20.59 7.62
CA GLY A 325 -9.02 -21.72 7.71
C GLY A 325 -8.00 -21.64 8.84
N MET A 326 -8.21 -20.74 9.81
CA MET A 326 -7.45 -20.76 11.07
C MET A 326 -8.00 -21.82 12.01
N GLU A 327 -7.17 -22.27 12.94
CA GLU A 327 -7.51 -23.27 13.96
C GLU A 327 -7.64 -22.58 15.33
N ILE A 328 -8.67 -22.92 16.05
CA ILE A 328 -8.90 -22.48 17.43
C ILE A 328 -8.84 -23.74 18.33
N PRO A 329 -7.61 -24.19 18.69
CA PRO A 329 -7.46 -25.45 19.41
C PRO A 329 -8.07 -25.36 20.80
N ARG A 330 -8.75 -26.46 21.22
CA ARG A 330 -9.29 -26.56 22.56
C ARG A 330 -8.15 -26.80 23.55
N LEU A 331 -8.02 -25.92 24.53
CA LEU A 331 -7.02 -26.02 25.58
C LEU A 331 -7.56 -26.88 26.75
N SER A 332 -6.75 -27.80 27.25
CA SER A 332 -7.11 -28.70 28.33
C SER A 332 -5.87 -29.30 29.01
N GLY A 333 -6.06 -30.03 30.08
CA GLY A 333 -5.00 -30.72 30.80
C GLY A 333 -4.30 -29.85 31.85
N PRO A 334 -3.20 -30.35 32.45
CA PRO A 334 -2.61 -29.75 33.65
C PRO A 334 -2.20 -28.26 33.51
N ALA A 335 -1.83 -27.80 32.32
CA ALA A 335 -1.52 -26.40 32.09
C ALA A 335 -2.77 -25.52 32.16
N ALA A 336 -3.88 -25.99 31.56
CA ALA A 336 -5.16 -25.29 31.62
C ALA A 336 -5.73 -25.27 33.05
N ASP A 337 -5.59 -26.35 33.78
CA ASP A 337 -6.04 -26.45 35.19
C ASP A 337 -5.25 -25.42 36.06
N ARG A 338 -3.92 -25.37 35.94
CA ARG A 338 -3.08 -24.40 36.68
C ARG A 338 -3.39 -22.96 36.31
N LEU A 339 -3.74 -22.69 35.04
CA LEU A 339 -4.15 -21.35 34.63
C LEU A 339 -5.51 -20.99 35.25
N LEU A 340 -6.47 -21.90 35.22
CA LEU A 340 -7.82 -21.69 35.78
C LEU A 340 -7.79 -21.35 37.27
N GLU A 341 -6.89 -21.97 38.05
CA GLU A 341 -6.69 -21.65 39.47
C GLU A 341 -6.30 -20.19 39.76
N LYS A 342 -5.72 -19.51 38.77
CA LYS A 342 -5.31 -18.10 38.88
C LYS A 342 -6.39 -17.13 38.43
N LEU A 343 -7.48 -17.60 37.85
CA LEU A 343 -8.57 -16.78 37.33
C LEU A 343 -9.76 -16.76 38.30
N PHE A 344 -10.65 -15.79 38.10
CA PHE A 344 -11.88 -15.75 38.91
C PHE A 344 -12.80 -16.91 38.59
N ALA A 345 -13.57 -17.33 39.63
CA ALA A 345 -14.58 -18.36 39.47
C ALA A 345 -15.59 -17.96 38.36
N GLY A 346 -15.84 -18.87 37.44
CA GLY A 346 -16.66 -18.64 36.26
C GLY A 346 -15.88 -18.33 34.99
N SER A 347 -14.54 -18.12 35.07
CA SER A 347 -13.66 -18.02 33.89
C SER A 347 -13.59 -19.36 33.14
N SER A 348 -13.23 -19.30 31.85
CA SER A 348 -13.02 -20.46 30.98
C SER A 348 -11.65 -20.38 30.31
N VAL A 349 -10.92 -21.49 30.30
CA VAL A 349 -9.61 -21.60 29.61
C VAL A 349 -9.67 -22.48 28.36
N ALA A 350 -10.87 -22.84 27.89
CA ALA A 350 -11.03 -23.81 26.80
C ALA A 350 -10.67 -23.32 25.41
N ASN A 351 -10.43 -22.02 25.22
CA ASN A 351 -10.27 -21.28 23.96
C ASN A 351 -11.58 -21.25 23.14
N PRO A 352 -12.23 -20.06 23.07
CA PRO A 352 -11.77 -18.78 23.64
C PRO A 352 -11.55 -18.80 25.15
N ILE A 353 -10.48 -18.15 25.60
CA ILE A 353 -10.18 -17.98 27.03
C ILE A 353 -10.95 -16.75 27.50
N ASP A 354 -12.00 -17.00 28.30
CA ASP A 354 -12.85 -15.94 28.86
C ASP A 354 -12.49 -15.72 30.34
N PHE A 355 -11.92 -14.56 30.66
CA PHE A 355 -11.53 -14.19 32.03
C PHE A 355 -12.46 -13.17 32.67
N LEU A 356 -13.69 -13.08 32.16
CA LEU A 356 -14.81 -12.28 32.64
C LEU A 356 -14.62 -10.75 32.49
N ALA A 357 -15.73 -10.02 32.49
CA ALA A 357 -15.72 -8.55 32.41
C ALA A 357 -15.03 -7.86 33.59
N THR A 358 -14.84 -8.53 34.71
CA THR A 358 -14.14 -8.09 35.91
C THR A 358 -12.70 -8.53 35.99
N GLY A 359 -12.21 -9.19 34.94
CA GLY A 359 -10.83 -9.68 34.88
C GLY A 359 -9.81 -8.57 34.95
N THR A 360 -8.68 -8.83 35.61
CA THR A 360 -7.63 -7.84 35.88
C THR A 360 -6.48 -7.93 34.87
N ALA A 361 -5.66 -6.88 34.81
CA ALA A 361 -4.40 -6.89 34.06
C ALA A 361 -3.48 -8.04 34.47
N GLU A 362 -3.41 -8.37 35.76
CA GLU A 362 -2.63 -9.49 36.28
C GLU A 362 -3.09 -10.82 35.70
N GLN A 363 -4.42 -11.09 35.70
CA GLN A 363 -5.00 -12.28 35.11
C GLN A 363 -4.74 -12.40 33.62
N LEU A 364 -4.89 -11.28 32.88
CA LEU A 364 -4.52 -11.22 31.47
C LEU A 364 -3.03 -11.55 31.26
N GLY A 365 -2.17 -11.09 32.17
CA GLY A 365 -0.75 -11.42 32.17
C GLY A 365 -0.52 -12.94 32.29
N TYR A 366 -1.16 -13.60 33.25
CA TYR A 366 -1.07 -15.06 33.43
C TYR A 366 -1.54 -15.82 32.18
N ILE A 367 -2.63 -15.37 31.54
CA ILE A 367 -3.15 -16.01 30.32
C ILE A 367 -2.16 -15.89 29.17
N ILE A 368 -1.63 -14.67 28.93
CA ILE A 368 -0.66 -14.44 27.85
C ILE A 368 0.62 -15.25 28.09
N ASP A 369 1.11 -15.31 29.33
CA ASP A 369 2.30 -16.07 29.69
C ASP A 369 2.10 -17.59 29.52
N ALA A 370 0.92 -18.12 29.86
CA ALA A 370 0.57 -19.50 29.61
C ALA A 370 0.49 -19.80 28.10
N CYS A 371 -0.14 -18.94 27.32
CA CYS A 371 -0.18 -19.07 25.86
C CYS A 371 1.21 -18.98 25.22
N GLU A 372 2.11 -18.17 25.76
CA GLU A 372 3.49 -18.04 25.28
C GLU A 372 4.33 -19.28 25.58
N ASN A 373 4.20 -19.85 26.81
CA ASN A 373 5.16 -20.81 27.36
C ASN A 373 4.63 -22.23 27.57
N ASP A 374 3.34 -22.39 27.90
CA ASP A 374 2.78 -23.66 28.34
C ASP A 374 1.90 -24.36 27.30
N PHE A 375 1.32 -23.58 26.34
CA PHE A 375 0.47 -24.12 25.27
C PHE A 375 1.23 -24.17 23.95
N GLU A 376 1.87 -25.32 23.66
CA GLU A 376 2.62 -25.52 22.41
C GLU A 376 1.72 -25.53 21.16
N GLU A 377 0.43 -25.82 21.35
CA GLU A 377 -0.60 -25.82 20.31
C GLU A 377 -1.05 -24.42 19.90
N ILE A 378 -0.51 -23.33 20.44
CA ILE A 378 -0.83 -21.94 20.08
C ILE A 378 0.33 -21.31 19.31
N ASP A 379 0.02 -20.68 18.18
CA ASP A 379 0.98 -19.96 17.33
C ASP A 379 0.91 -18.43 17.52
N ALA A 380 -0.27 -17.89 17.90
CA ALA A 380 -0.48 -16.48 18.18
C ALA A 380 -1.67 -16.24 19.12
N MET A 381 -1.75 -15.05 19.67
CA MET A 381 -2.80 -14.60 20.58
C MET A 381 -3.54 -13.40 20.01
N ALA A 382 -4.88 -13.45 19.96
CA ALA A 382 -5.76 -12.34 19.69
C ALA A 382 -6.44 -11.93 20.99
N VAL A 383 -6.15 -10.73 21.49
CA VAL A 383 -6.67 -10.23 22.76
C VAL A 383 -7.78 -9.22 22.50
N ILE A 384 -9.02 -9.60 22.78
CA ILE A 384 -10.17 -8.70 22.70
C ILE A 384 -10.34 -8.05 24.07
N PHE A 385 -10.08 -6.73 24.13
CA PHE A 385 -10.27 -5.99 25.37
C PHE A 385 -10.88 -4.62 25.09
N GLY A 386 -12.10 -4.43 25.57
CA GLY A 386 -12.81 -3.14 25.56
C GLY A 386 -12.97 -2.60 26.98
N SER A 387 -13.58 -1.42 27.11
CA SER A 387 -13.94 -0.89 28.40
C SER A 387 -15.42 -1.16 28.70
N PRO A 388 -15.74 -1.86 29.79
CA PRO A 388 -17.11 -1.95 30.25
C PRO A 388 -17.62 -0.66 30.90
N GLY A 389 -16.74 0.37 31.04
CA GLY A 389 -17.06 1.63 31.72
C GLY A 389 -17.08 1.55 33.25
N LEU A 390 -16.63 0.45 33.84
CA LEU A 390 -16.70 0.19 35.28
C LEU A 390 -15.40 0.52 36.02
N PHE A 391 -14.25 0.46 35.34
CA PHE A 391 -12.93 0.68 35.93
C PHE A 391 -11.94 1.22 34.89
N PRO A 392 -10.82 1.85 35.32
CA PRO A 392 -9.73 2.25 34.43
C PRO A 392 -9.10 1.04 33.72
N VAL A 393 -8.53 1.29 32.54
CA VAL A 393 -7.92 0.23 31.69
C VAL A 393 -6.45 0.50 31.36
N ASP A 394 -5.85 1.54 31.94
CA ASP A 394 -4.46 1.94 31.70
C ASP A 394 -3.44 0.83 31.99
N ASP A 395 -3.67 0.04 33.03
CA ASP A 395 -2.84 -1.09 33.43
C ASP A 395 -2.89 -2.23 32.40
N VAL A 396 -4.09 -2.54 31.89
CA VAL A 396 -4.28 -3.56 30.82
C VAL A 396 -3.57 -3.13 29.54
N TYR A 397 -3.73 -1.87 29.13
CA TYR A 397 -3.10 -1.37 27.89
C TYR A 397 -1.58 -1.25 28.03
N SER A 398 -1.09 -0.94 29.22
CA SER A 398 0.35 -0.97 29.52
C SER A 398 0.92 -2.38 29.47
N LEU A 399 0.22 -3.35 30.03
CA LEU A 399 0.57 -4.77 29.94
C LEU A 399 0.58 -5.26 28.49
N LEU A 400 -0.47 -4.96 27.72
CA LEU A 400 -0.53 -5.34 26.30
C LEU A 400 0.63 -4.76 25.51
N HIS A 401 0.99 -3.47 25.71
CA HIS A 401 2.16 -2.88 25.07
C HIS A 401 3.44 -3.65 25.40
N GLU A 402 3.64 -4.03 26.66
CA GLU A 402 4.80 -4.82 27.07
C GLU A 402 4.81 -6.21 26.41
N LYS A 403 3.69 -6.95 26.49
CA LYS A 403 3.58 -8.32 25.95
C LYS A 403 3.74 -8.37 24.42
N ILE A 404 3.21 -7.39 23.67
CA ILE A 404 3.42 -7.26 22.22
C ILE A 404 4.92 -7.22 21.89
N ARG A 405 5.72 -6.56 22.71
CA ARG A 405 7.17 -6.41 22.49
C ARG A 405 7.96 -7.63 22.93
N THR A 406 7.61 -8.22 24.07
CA THR A 406 8.40 -9.24 24.77
C THR A 406 8.06 -10.67 24.34
N CYS A 407 6.79 -11.02 24.09
CA CYS A 407 6.40 -12.35 23.63
C CYS A 407 7.04 -12.72 22.29
N ARG A 408 7.44 -13.97 22.11
CA ARG A 408 7.92 -14.53 20.83
C ARG A 408 6.77 -14.72 19.87
N LYS A 409 5.64 -15.25 20.35
CA LYS A 409 4.40 -15.41 19.61
C LYS A 409 3.75 -14.03 19.39
N PRO A 410 3.14 -13.76 18.22
CA PRO A 410 2.39 -12.52 17.99
C PRO A 410 1.26 -12.34 19.00
N VAL A 411 1.11 -11.12 19.52
CA VAL A 411 -0.03 -10.68 20.34
C VAL A 411 -0.73 -9.56 19.58
N TYR A 412 -1.98 -9.76 19.22
CA TYR A 412 -2.79 -8.82 18.46
C TYR A 412 -3.85 -8.15 19.34
N PRO A 413 -3.80 -6.83 19.57
CA PRO A 413 -4.76 -6.13 20.41
C PRO A 413 -6.00 -5.74 19.63
N VAL A 414 -7.13 -6.37 19.89
CA VAL A 414 -8.45 -6.02 19.36
C VAL A 414 -9.18 -5.17 20.40
N MET A 415 -9.33 -3.87 20.09
CA MET A 415 -9.77 -2.83 21.03
C MET A 415 -11.05 -2.13 20.51
N PRO A 416 -12.26 -2.71 20.74
CA PRO A 416 -13.50 -2.19 20.18
C PRO A 416 -13.98 -0.88 20.84
N SER A 417 -13.52 -0.56 22.06
CA SER A 417 -13.98 0.58 22.83
C SER A 417 -13.19 1.88 22.56
N VAL A 418 -13.32 2.44 21.36
CA VAL A 418 -12.56 3.66 20.97
C VAL A 418 -13.15 4.96 21.52
N ILE A 419 -14.37 4.96 22.03
CA ILE A 419 -15.07 6.15 22.54
C ILE A 419 -14.85 6.30 24.06
N ASN A 420 -15.16 5.25 24.82
CA ASN A 420 -15.11 5.28 26.28
C ASN A 420 -13.70 5.48 26.86
N VAL A 421 -12.68 5.01 26.13
CA VAL A 421 -11.27 5.03 26.55
C VAL A 421 -10.39 5.73 25.50
N LYS A 422 -10.91 6.84 24.96
CA LYS A 422 -10.25 7.57 23.85
C LYS A 422 -8.83 8.03 24.22
N ARG A 423 -8.60 8.44 25.44
CA ARG A 423 -7.28 8.89 25.92
C ARG A 423 -6.31 7.72 25.98
N GLU A 424 -6.71 6.62 26.58
CA GLU A 424 -5.91 5.42 26.78
C GLU A 424 -5.55 4.78 25.42
N ILE A 425 -6.48 4.78 24.45
CA ILE A 425 -6.23 4.39 23.06
C ILE A 425 -5.20 5.31 22.40
N ALA A 426 -5.33 6.63 22.57
CA ALA A 426 -4.38 7.58 22.02
C ALA A 426 -2.97 7.39 22.61
N ASP A 427 -2.88 7.15 23.92
CA ASP A 427 -1.61 6.85 24.60
C ASP A 427 -1.00 5.51 24.11
N PHE A 428 -1.81 4.49 23.90
CA PHE A 428 -1.37 3.21 23.35
C PHE A 428 -0.83 3.34 21.92
N ILE A 429 -1.51 4.12 21.08
CA ILE A 429 -1.06 4.46 19.71
C ILE A 429 0.22 5.32 19.75
N ALA A 430 0.32 6.27 20.65
CA ALA A 430 1.50 7.13 20.80
C ALA A 430 2.76 6.32 21.15
N ARG A 431 2.61 5.18 21.85
CA ARG A 431 3.69 4.23 22.14
C ARG A 431 4.10 3.39 20.90
N GLY A 432 3.48 3.59 19.74
CA GLY A 432 3.82 2.95 18.46
C GLY A 432 3.05 1.67 18.16
N ASN A 433 1.94 1.41 18.85
CA ASN A 433 1.10 0.25 18.56
C ASN A 433 -0.01 0.62 17.57
N ALA A 434 -0.29 -0.24 16.60
CA ALA A 434 -1.53 -0.20 15.84
C ALA A 434 -2.65 -0.90 16.62
N ILE A 435 -3.91 -0.59 16.33
CA ILE A 435 -5.06 -1.23 16.98
C ILE A 435 -6.01 -1.82 15.94
N PHE A 436 -6.77 -2.83 16.36
CA PHE A 436 -7.90 -3.37 15.61
C PHE A 436 -9.18 -3.05 16.37
N THR A 437 -10.14 -2.43 15.70
CA THR A 437 -11.38 -1.96 16.33
C THR A 437 -12.58 -2.89 16.10
N ASP A 438 -12.38 -3.94 15.31
CA ASP A 438 -13.43 -4.90 14.92
C ASP A 438 -12.81 -6.30 14.82
N GLU A 439 -13.35 -7.24 15.56
CA GLU A 439 -12.85 -8.62 15.67
C GLU A 439 -13.06 -9.44 14.41
N VAL A 440 -14.14 -9.18 13.66
CA VAL A 440 -14.44 -9.91 12.42
C VAL A 440 -13.54 -9.42 11.28
N LEU A 441 -13.37 -8.10 11.18
CA LEU A 441 -12.44 -7.51 10.19
C LEU A 441 -11.00 -7.95 10.47
N PHE A 442 -10.58 -7.98 11.75
CA PHE A 442 -9.28 -8.51 12.15
C PHE A 442 -9.13 -9.97 11.73
N GLY A 443 -10.10 -10.83 12.09
CA GLY A 443 -10.07 -12.26 11.76
C GLY A 443 -9.94 -12.51 10.26
N ARG A 444 -10.78 -11.86 9.46
CA ARG A 444 -10.73 -11.94 7.99
C ARG A 444 -9.41 -11.45 7.40
N ALA A 445 -8.87 -10.34 7.91
CA ALA A 445 -7.59 -9.81 7.47
C ALA A 445 -6.43 -10.76 7.82
N LEU A 446 -6.41 -11.33 9.02
CA LEU A 446 -5.41 -12.31 9.46
C LEU A 446 -5.42 -13.55 8.57
N CYS A 447 -6.61 -14.09 8.27
CA CYS A 447 -6.77 -15.23 7.35
C CYS A 447 -6.21 -14.91 5.96
N ARG A 448 -6.56 -13.75 5.42
CA ARG A 448 -6.10 -13.30 4.10
C ARG A 448 -4.59 -13.17 4.02
N VAL A 449 -3.97 -12.54 5.02
CA VAL A 449 -2.51 -12.43 5.10
C VAL A 449 -1.86 -13.82 5.16
N ASN A 450 -2.42 -14.73 5.96
CA ASN A 450 -1.86 -16.08 6.14
C ASN A 450 -2.05 -16.99 4.92
N THR A 451 -3.10 -16.78 4.12
CA THR A 451 -3.39 -17.57 2.91
C THR A 451 -2.76 -17.00 1.64
N THR A 452 -2.21 -15.78 1.68
CA THR A 452 -1.49 -15.21 0.54
C THR A 452 -0.19 -15.98 0.33
N PRO A 453 0.03 -16.56 -0.88
CA PRO A 453 1.21 -17.36 -1.14
C PRO A 453 2.48 -16.52 -1.18
N ALA A 454 3.63 -17.13 -0.93
CA ALA A 454 4.92 -16.52 -1.22
C ALA A 454 5.07 -16.25 -2.74
N PRO A 455 5.91 -15.27 -3.14
CA PRO A 455 6.14 -14.98 -4.55
C PRO A 455 6.59 -16.21 -5.32
N SER A 456 5.90 -16.51 -6.43
CA SER A 456 6.20 -17.67 -7.32
C SER A 456 6.91 -17.26 -8.62
N VAL A 457 7.58 -16.11 -8.62
CA VAL A 457 8.36 -15.59 -9.76
C VAL A 457 9.83 -15.96 -9.59
N PRO A 458 10.56 -16.41 -10.64
CA PRO A 458 12.00 -16.60 -10.57
C PRO A 458 12.75 -15.33 -10.14
N GLU A 459 13.87 -15.47 -9.42
CA GLU A 459 14.65 -14.32 -8.92
C GLU A 459 15.23 -13.47 -10.05
N LYS A 460 15.52 -14.08 -11.18
CA LYS A 460 15.94 -13.37 -12.40
C LYS A 460 15.10 -13.84 -13.57
N LEU A 461 14.45 -12.93 -14.27
CA LEU A 461 13.82 -13.22 -15.55
C LEU A 461 14.85 -13.72 -16.60
N ALA A 462 16.14 -13.38 -16.41
CA ALA A 462 17.25 -13.82 -17.27
C ALA A 462 17.66 -15.29 -17.03
N ASP A 463 17.34 -15.88 -15.86
CA ASP A 463 17.70 -17.28 -15.57
C ASP A 463 16.72 -18.29 -16.19
N VAL A 464 15.64 -17.81 -16.81
CA VAL A 464 14.72 -18.68 -17.60
C VAL A 464 15.37 -19.10 -18.94
N THR A 465 16.48 -18.47 -19.34
CA THR A 465 17.22 -18.79 -20.58
C THR A 465 18.53 -19.56 -20.36
N ALA A 466 18.94 -19.76 -19.10
CA ALA A 466 20.17 -20.50 -18.78
C ALA A 466 19.94 -21.41 -17.56
N GLU A 467 19.90 -22.72 -17.82
CA GLU A 467 20.12 -23.80 -16.87
C GLU A 467 19.14 -23.93 -15.68
N SER A 468 17.98 -24.52 -15.91
CA SER A 468 17.29 -25.28 -14.87
C SER A 468 17.28 -26.76 -15.24
N SER A 469 18.33 -27.48 -14.87
CA SER A 469 18.42 -28.93 -15.03
C SER A 469 17.58 -29.74 -14.03
N ASP A 470 16.82 -29.09 -13.13
CA ASP A 470 16.11 -29.76 -12.03
C ASP A 470 14.66 -29.31 -11.76
N MET A 471 14.00 -28.64 -12.69
CA MET A 471 12.54 -28.41 -12.60
C MET A 471 11.80 -29.16 -13.72
N ASN A 472 11.39 -30.37 -13.37
CA ASN A 472 10.34 -31.22 -13.98
C ASN A 472 9.80 -30.88 -15.39
N ASP A 473 10.05 -31.80 -16.27
CA ASP A 473 9.43 -32.23 -17.55
C ASP A 473 8.39 -31.33 -18.26
N SER A 474 7.66 -30.47 -17.59
CA SER A 474 6.63 -29.64 -18.25
C SER A 474 7.15 -28.29 -18.79
N ILE A 475 8.19 -27.72 -18.18
CA ILE A 475 8.82 -26.47 -18.67
C ILE A 475 9.85 -26.76 -19.77
N SER A 476 10.44 -27.94 -19.77
CA SER A 476 11.40 -28.38 -20.81
C SER A 476 10.79 -28.49 -22.22
N ARG A 477 9.45 -28.46 -22.33
CA ARG A 477 8.73 -28.50 -23.61
C ARG A 477 8.35 -27.15 -24.18
N THR A 478 8.52 -26.05 -23.42
CA THR A 478 8.10 -24.71 -23.86
C THR A 478 9.23 -24.00 -24.59
N ASP A 479 9.05 -23.78 -25.89
CA ASP A 479 9.92 -22.92 -26.68
C ASP A 479 9.50 -21.45 -26.54
N LEU A 480 10.05 -20.78 -25.50
CA LEU A 480 9.73 -19.37 -25.21
C LEU A 480 10.08 -18.42 -26.36
N ARG A 481 11.07 -18.75 -27.17
CA ARG A 481 11.45 -17.95 -28.33
C ARG A 481 10.37 -18.02 -29.39
N ALA A 482 9.92 -19.24 -29.74
CA ALA A 482 8.83 -19.42 -30.69
C ALA A 482 7.52 -18.83 -30.22
N VAL A 483 7.21 -18.91 -28.90
CA VAL A 483 6.04 -18.24 -28.29
C VAL A 483 6.12 -16.72 -28.50
N ARG A 484 7.29 -16.12 -28.23
CA ARG A 484 7.49 -14.68 -28.42
C ARG A 484 7.40 -14.26 -29.88
N GLU A 485 8.02 -15.00 -30.80
CA GLU A 485 7.94 -14.69 -32.22
C GLU A 485 6.50 -14.66 -32.74
N VAL A 486 5.63 -15.56 -32.25
CA VAL A 486 4.20 -15.55 -32.61
C VAL A 486 3.48 -14.36 -32.02
N ILE A 487 3.71 -14.04 -30.72
CA ILE A 487 3.05 -12.93 -30.01
C ILE A 487 3.49 -11.59 -30.60
N ASP A 488 4.79 -11.38 -30.77
CA ASP A 488 5.35 -10.10 -31.25
C ASP A 488 5.04 -9.86 -32.73
N GLY A 489 4.83 -10.92 -33.50
CA GLY A 489 4.38 -10.85 -34.91
C GLY A 489 2.86 -10.80 -35.08
N ALA A 490 2.09 -10.81 -34.00
CA ALA A 490 0.64 -10.73 -34.08
C ALA A 490 0.16 -9.27 -34.22
N GLY A 491 -0.81 -9.04 -35.12
CA GLY A 491 -1.56 -7.80 -35.17
C GLY A 491 -2.70 -7.77 -34.16
N GLU A 492 -3.48 -6.68 -34.18
CA GLU A 492 -4.70 -6.59 -33.37
C GLU A 492 -5.75 -7.63 -33.83
N GLY A 493 -6.44 -8.25 -32.88
CA GLY A 493 -7.52 -9.22 -33.12
C GLY A 493 -7.17 -10.66 -32.80
N TYR A 494 -7.91 -11.59 -33.41
CA TYR A 494 -7.70 -13.04 -33.21
C TYR A 494 -6.50 -13.55 -34.01
N LEU A 495 -5.71 -14.44 -33.40
CA LEU A 495 -4.64 -15.15 -34.11
C LEU A 495 -5.24 -16.10 -35.18
N PRO A 496 -4.66 -16.16 -36.39
CA PRO A 496 -5.00 -17.17 -37.38
C PRO A 496 -4.78 -18.58 -36.83
N PRO A 497 -5.57 -19.61 -37.28
CA PRO A 497 -5.48 -20.97 -36.75
C PRO A 497 -4.07 -21.60 -36.86
N ASP A 498 -3.35 -21.33 -37.92
CA ASP A 498 -1.96 -21.77 -38.11
C ASP A 498 -1.02 -21.18 -37.03
N LYS A 499 -1.19 -19.90 -36.67
CA LYS A 499 -0.43 -19.24 -35.64
C LYS A 499 -0.81 -19.75 -34.24
N VAL A 500 -2.09 -20.03 -34.00
CA VAL A 500 -2.57 -20.65 -32.76
C VAL A 500 -1.92 -22.04 -32.59
N SER A 501 -1.88 -22.86 -33.66
CA SER A 501 -1.24 -24.18 -33.60
C SER A 501 0.25 -24.10 -33.29
N VAL A 502 0.98 -23.14 -33.88
CA VAL A 502 2.40 -22.91 -33.59
C VAL A 502 2.58 -22.48 -32.14
N LEU A 503 1.74 -21.55 -31.64
CA LEU A 503 1.78 -21.05 -30.27
C LEU A 503 1.56 -22.17 -29.23
N LEU A 504 0.52 -22.99 -29.42
CA LEU A 504 0.19 -24.09 -28.52
C LEU A 504 1.31 -25.15 -28.51
N LYS A 505 1.83 -25.50 -29.68
CA LYS A 505 2.97 -26.42 -29.79
C LYS A 505 4.23 -25.87 -29.11
N ALA A 506 4.54 -24.59 -29.31
CA ALA A 506 5.68 -23.95 -28.70
C ALA A 506 5.49 -23.84 -27.17
N ALA A 507 4.26 -23.68 -26.69
CA ALA A 507 3.91 -23.70 -25.26
C ALA A 507 3.93 -25.12 -24.63
N GLY A 508 4.18 -26.17 -25.43
CA GLY A 508 4.18 -27.56 -24.96
C GLY A 508 2.78 -28.11 -24.70
N ILE A 509 1.75 -27.51 -25.29
CA ILE A 509 0.36 -27.96 -25.19
C ILE A 509 0.06 -28.91 -26.33
N ASP A 510 -0.25 -30.16 -26.02
CA ASP A 510 -0.66 -31.16 -27.01
C ASP A 510 -2.06 -30.83 -27.56
N THR A 511 -2.16 -30.71 -28.89
CA THR A 511 -3.42 -30.45 -29.58
C THR A 511 -3.87 -31.68 -30.36
N VAL A 512 -5.18 -31.81 -30.58
CA VAL A 512 -5.73 -32.80 -31.50
C VAL A 512 -5.21 -32.48 -32.92
N PRO A 513 -4.80 -33.49 -33.71
CA PRO A 513 -4.37 -33.24 -35.05
C PRO A 513 -5.48 -32.59 -35.89
N GLU A 514 -5.20 -31.41 -36.40
CA GLU A 514 -6.13 -30.63 -37.22
C GLU A 514 -5.50 -30.42 -38.61
N SER A 515 -6.34 -30.43 -39.65
CA SER A 515 -5.93 -30.11 -41.02
C SER A 515 -6.79 -28.99 -41.56
N VAL A 516 -6.13 -27.93 -42.04
CA VAL A 516 -6.82 -26.83 -42.73
C VAL A 516 -6.95 -27.20 -44.19
N VAL A 517 -8.19 -27.36 -44.67
CA VAL A 517 -8.48 -27.59 -46.10
C VAL A 517 -8.78 -26.23 -46.73
N ILE A 518 -7.94 -25.83 -47.69
CA ILE A 518 -8.04 -24.52 -48.35
C ILE A 518 -8.91 -24.59 -49.63
N THR A 519 -9.08 -25.80 -50.20
CA THR A 519 -9.94 -26.03 -51.36
C THR A 519 -10.69 -27.35 -51.22
N ALA A 520 -11.94 -27.37 -51.71
CA ALA A 520 -12.72 -28.60 -51.83
C ALA A 520 -12.32 -29.37 -53.09
#